data_c3ac23f3ffcaf4c636ca92b823a180d4
#
_entry.id   c3ac23f3ffcaf4c636ca92b823a180d4
#
_cell.length_a   1.000
_cell.length_b   1.000
_cell.length_c   1.000
_cell.angle_alpha   90.00
_cell.angle_beta   90.00
_cell.angle_gamma   90.00
#
_symmetry.space_group_name_H-M   'P 1'
#
loop_
_entity.id
_entity.type
_entity.pdbx_description
1 polymer ?
#
loop_
_entity_poly.entity_id
_entity_poly.type
_entity_poly.pdbx_seq_one_letter_code
_entity_poly.pdbx_strand_id
1 'polypeptide(L)'
;MNKRWISGFFFILLIVAAVVCQGAPKRNKTAFIDIDGLDLSVELAVTPEEQMAGLMNRDALGSDDGMLFIFPQEQILSFWMKNTLIPLSIAFIKIDGRIVQIESMKPYSLDSHFSHEKVKYALEMNDGWFTKHGVDVGDLVRIPLTLNGRRENE
;
A
#
# COMPACT_ATOMS: atom_id res chain seq x y z
N MET A 1 -10.52 -54.87 57.69
CA MET A 1 -10.33 -53.41 57.70
C MET A 1 -9.44 -53.04 56.53
N ASN A 2 -10.03 -52.78 55.38
CA ASN A 2 -9.28 -52.48 54.14
C ASN A 2 -9.47 -51.03 53.73
N LYS A 3 -8.40 -50.24 53.92
CA LYS A 3 -8.34 -48.83 53.39
C LYS A 3 -7.92 -48.85 51.93
N ARG A 4 -8.87 -48.51 51.04
CA ARG A 4 -8.60 -48.31 49.64
C ARG A 4 -8.17 -46.86 49.48
N TRP A 5 -6.92 -46.66 49.04
CA TRP A 5 -6.37 -45.35 48.61
C TRP A 5 -6.81 -45.10 47.18
N ILE A 6 -7.57 -44.03 46.94
CA ILE A 6 -7.93 -43.53 45.63
C ILE A 6 -6.86 -42.51 45.28
N SER A 7 -5.94 -42.92 44.38
CA SER A 7 -4.95 -42.00 43.79
C SER A 7 -5.61 -41.17 42.70
N GLY A 8 -5.87 -39.91 43.02
CA GLY A 8 -6.38 -38.94 42.04
C GLY A 8 -5.25 -38.47 41.14
N PHE A 9 -5.25 -38.92 39.91
CA PHE A 9 -4.38 -38.36 38.87
C PHE A 9 -4.93 -37.01 38.42
N PHE A 10 -4.30 -35.91 38.84
CA PHE A 10 -4.54 -34.59 38.31
C PHE A 10 -3.81 -34.49 36.95
N PHE A 11 -4.57 -34.62 35.87
CA PHE A 11 -4.07 -34.25 34.53
C PHE A 11 -4.05 -32.72 34.41
N ILE A 12 -2.87 -32.11 34.58
CA ILE A 12 -2.66 -30.70 34.24
C ILE A 12 -2.54 -30.64 32.74
N LEU A 13 -3.61 -30.17 32.08
CA LEU A 13 -3.62 -29.87 30.65
C LEU A 13 -2.87 -28.55 30.44
N LEU A 14 -1.59 -28.62 30.08
CA LEU A 14 -0.78 -27.49 29.66
C LEU A 14 -1.26 -27.05 28.26
N ILE A 15 -2.15 -26.05 28.21
CA ILE A 15 -2.50 -25.37 26.97
C ILE A 15 -1.31 -24.45 26.63
N VAL A 16 -0.44 -24.93 25.77
CA VAL A 16 0.58 -24.06 25.13
C VAL A 16 -0.17 -23.20 24.11
N ALA A 17 -0.53 -21.99 24.51
CA ALA A 17 -0.98 -20.99 23.56
C ALA A 17 0.19 -20.63 22.64
N ALA A 18 0.20 -21.20 21.43
CA ALA A 18 1.08 -20.75 20.38
C ALA A 18 0.67 -19.31 20.01
N VAL A 19 1.37 -18.35 20.57
CA VAL A 19 1.31 -16.96 20.08
C VAL A 19 1.91 -17.00 18.68
N VAL A 20 1.03 -17.06 17.67
CA VAL A 20 1.43 -16.81 16.28
C VAL A 20 1.86 -15.36 16.23
N CYS A 21 3.17 -15.15 16.31
CA CYS A 21 3.78 -13.85 16.07
C CYS A 21 3.53 -13.53 14.58
N GLN A 22 2.40 -12.89 14.29
CA GLN A 22 2.19 -12.30 12.98
C GLN A 22 3.24 -11.21 12.86
N GLY A 23 4.27 -11.47 12.04
CA GLY A 23 5.32 -10.51 11.79
C GLY A 23 4.71 -9.17 11.39
N ALA A 24 5.19 -8.08 11.98
CA ALA A 24 4.78 -6.74 11.60
C ALA A 24 4.86 -6.61 10.08
N PRO A 25 3.90 -5.94 9.42
CA PRO A 25 3.93 -5.77 7.97
C PRO A 25 5.27 -5.16 7.56
N LYS A 26 5.95 -5.81 6.63
CA LYS A 26 7.24 -5.33 6.12
C LYS A 26 7.00 -3.95 5.52
N ARG A 27 7.54 -2.91 6.14
CA ARG A 27 7.46 -1.54 5.60
C ARG A 27 8.30 -1.47 4.33
N ASN A 28 7.72 -0.94 3.28
CA ASN A 28 8.41 -0.66 2.03
C ASN A 28 9.44 0.47 2.23
N LYS A 29 10.37 0.60 1.28
CA LYS A 29 11.21 1.79 1.22
C LYS A 29 10.35 3.03 1.06
N THR A 30 10.81 4.18 1.56
CA THR A 30 10.14 5.47 1.38
C THR A 30 10.97 6.39 0.48
N ALA A 31 10.30 7.32 -0.16
CA ALA A 31 10.93 8.41 -0.91
C ALA A 31 10.16 9.71 -0.71
N PHE A 32 10.86 10.83 -0.90
CA PHE A 32 10.22 12.13 -0.98
C PHE A 32 9.83 12.43 -2.41
N ILE A 33 8.59 12.88 -2.59
CA ILE A 33 8.06 13.42 -3.84
C ILE A 33 7.51 14.81 -3.57
N ASP A 34 7.42 15.65 -4.60
CA ASP A 34 6.81 16.98 -4.52
C ASP A 34 5.64 17.05 -5.50
N ILE A 35 4.52 17.61 -5.06
CA ILE A 35 3.37 17.94 -5.91
C ILE A 35 3.07 19.41 -5.73
N ASP A 36 3.42 20.22 -6.73
CA ASP A 36 3.22 21.68 -6.73
C ASP A 36 3.72 22.41 -5.47
N GLY A 37 4.87 21.97 -4.92
CA GLY A 37 5.48 22.54 -3.74
C GLY A 37 5.03 21.89 -2.42
N LEU A 38 4.23 20.84 -2.48
CA LEU A 38 3.83 20.01 -1.34
C LEU A 38 4.76 18.79 -1.23
N ASP A 39 5.70 18.83 -0.29
CA ASP A 39 6.63 17.71 -0.03
C ASP A 39 5.92 16.57 0.71
N LEU A 40 6.00 15.36 0.16
CA LEU A 40 5.38 14.15 0.71
C LEU A 40 6.42 13.06 0.88
N SER A 41 6.33 12.32 1.98
CA SER A 41 7.06 11.07 2.17
C SER A 41 6.13 9.90 1.90
N VAL A 42 6.37 9.17 0.80
CA VAL A 42 5.52 8.05 0.38
C VAL A 42 6.28 6.74 0.41
N GLU A 43 5.58 5.64 0.68
CA GLU A 43 6.14 4.30 0.51
C GLU A 43 6.26 3.97 -0.98
N LEU A 44 7.21 3.10 -1.32
CA LEU A 44 7.45 2.68 -2.70
C LEU A 44 6.99 1.24 -2.92
N ALA A 45 6.26 1.01 -3.99
CA ALA A 45 5.93 -0.30 -4.52
C ALA A 45 6.58 -0.46 -5.91
N VAL A 46 7.73 -1.13 -5.95
CA VAL A 46 8.58 -1.24 -7.17
C VAL A 46 8.60 -2.68 -7.69
N THR A 47 8.65 -3.66 -6.80
CA THR A 47 8.63 -5.07 -7.22
C THR A 47 7.20 -5.56 -7.46
N PRO A 48 7.01 -6.60 -8.28
CA PRO A 48 5.68 -7.19 -8.49
C PRO A 48 4.99 -7.59 -7.18
N GLU A 49 5.74 -8.10 -6.20
CA GLU A 49 5.22 -8.50 -4.90
C GLU A 49 4.76 -7.29 -4.08
N GLU A 50 5.52 -6.19 -4.09
CA GLU A 50 5.16 -4.93 -3.43
C GLU A 50 3.92 -4.31 -4.09
N GLN A 51 3.88 -4.30 -5.43
CA GLN A 51 2.74 -3.81 -6.21
C GLN A 51 1.47 -4.64 -5.97
N MET A 52 1.61 -5.97 -5.88
CA MET A 52 0.48 -6.86 -5.58
C MET A 52 -0.04 -6.65 -4.15
N ALA A 53 0.84 -6.44 -3.18
CA ALA A 53 0.48 -6.22 -1.79
C ALA A 53 -0.15 -4.85 -1.56
N GLY A 54 0.41 -3.80 -2.17
CA GLY A 54 -0.08 -2.43 -2.00
C GLY A 54 -0.35 -2.06 -0.54
N LEU A 55 -1.49 -1.45 -0.30
CA LEU A 55 -1.97 -1.07 1.03
C LEU A 55 -2.92 -2.12 1.67
N MET A 56 -2.92 -3.35 1.16
CA MET A 56 -3.75 -4.45 1.70
C MET A 56 -3.45 -4.70 3.18
N ASN A 57 -4.49 -5.11 3.92
CA ASN A 57 -4.45 -5.53 5.33
C ASN A 57 -3.91 -4.45 6.28
N ARG A 58 -3.99 -3.17 5.93
CA ARG A 58 -3.68 -2.07 6.82
C ARG A 58 -4.96 -1.53 7.45
N ASP A 59 -4.92 -1.28 8.75
CA ASP A 59 -6.06 -0.73 9.48
C ASP A 59 -6.19 0.78 9.32
N ALA A 60 -5.08 1.47 9.06
CA ALA A 60 -5.04 2.92 8.87
C ALA A 60 -3.84 3.36 8.01
N LEU A 61 -3.96 4.54 7.42
CA LEU A 61 -2.92 5.28 6.73
C LEU A 61 -2.84 6.67 7.38
N GLY A 62 -1.62 7.16 7.64
CA GLY A 62 -1.45 8.52 8.17
C GLY A 62 -2.06 9.56 7.22
N SER A 63 -2.39 10.75 7.73
CA SER A 63 -3.14 11.77 6.96
C SER A 63 -2.47 12.12 5.64
N ASP A 64 -1.14 12.18 5.63
CA ASP A 64 -0.32 12.56 4.50
C ASP A 64 0.61 11.43 4.04
N ASP A 65 0.36 10.20 4.52
CA ASP A 65 1.03 9.00 4.05
C ASP A 65 0.37 8.50 2.76
N GLY A 66 1.17 7.86 1.92
CA GLY A 66 0.72 7.26 0.67
C GLY A 66 1.68 6.21 0.15
N MET A 67 1.32 5.61 -0.99
CA MET A 67 2.16 4.65 -1.68
C MET A 67 2.29 5.00 -3.16
N LEU A 68 3.54 5.14 -3.61
CA LEU A 68 3.90 5.35 -5.01
C LEU A 68 4.27 4.02 -5.66
N PHE A 69 3.48 3.61 -6.63
CA PHE A 69 3.73 2.46 -7.49
C PHE A 69 4.56 2.89 -8.69
N ILE A 70 5.66 2.18 -8.94
CA ILE A 70 6.60 2.50 -10.01
C ILE A 70 6.71 1.31 -10.96
N PHE A 71 6.29 1.48 -12.20
CA PHE A 71 6.34 0.43 -13.22
C PHE A 71 7.56 0.61 -14.13
N PRO A 72 8.12 -0.47 -14.73
CA PRO A 72 9.31 -0.37 -15.57
C PRO A 72 9.13 0.52 -16.79
N GLN A 73 7.92 0.53 -17.36
CA GLN A 73 7.55 1.28 -18.55
C GLN A 73 6.11 1.79 -18.46
N GLU A 74 5.74 2.75 -19.29
CA GLU A 74 4.35 3.20 -19.40
C GLU A 74 3.46 2.10 -19.98
N GLN A 75 2.36 1.86 -19.30
CA GLN A 75 1.33 0.87 -19.69
C GLN A 75 -0.04 1.26 -19.13
N ILE A 76 -1.10 0.63 -19.60
CA ILE A 76 -2.40 0.72 -18.92
C ILE A 76 -2.26 -0.01 -17.60
N LEU A 77 -2.51 0.69 -16.50
CA LEU A 77 -2.50 0.13 -15.15
C LEU A 77 -3.91 -0.26 -14.73
N SER A 78 -4.00 -1.26 -13.86
CA SER A 78 -5.26 -1.70 -13.25
C SER A 78 -5.05 -1.92 -11.77
N PHE A 79 -5.93 -1.33 -10.94
CA PHE A 79 -5.92 -1.44 -9.49
C PHE A 79 -7.26 -1.96 -8.99
N TRP A 80 -7.26 -2.55 -7.81
CA TRP A 80 -8.45 -3.04 -7.10
C TRP A 80 -8.28 -2.82 -5.60
N MET A 81 -9.37 -2.92 -4.85
CA MET A 81 -9.37 -2.74 -3.40
C MET A 81 -9.52 -4.05 -2.62
N LYS A 82 -9.10 -5.18 -3.23
CA LYS A 82 -9.12 -6.48 -2.56
C LYS A 82 -8.30 -6.42 -1.27
N ASN A 83 -8.89 -6.88 -0.16
CA ASN A 83 -8.26 -6.87 1.17
C ASN A 83 -7.76 -5.49 1.64
N THR A 84 -8.26 -4.39 1.07
CA THR A 84 -7.91 -3.02 1.44
C THR A 84 -9.07 -2.40 2.21
N LEU A 85 -8.83 -2.12 3.51
CA LEU A 85 -9.84 -1.63 4.44
C LEU A 85 -10.01 -0.12 4.38
N ILE A 86 -8.93 0.57 4.00
CA ILE A 86 -8.85 2.03 3.98
C ILE A 86 -9.48 2.54 2.69
N PRO A 87 -10.43 3.51 2.74
CA PRO A 87 -10.87 4.19 1.53
C PRO A 87 -9.71 5.00 0.95
N LEU A 88 -9.45 4.85 -0.34
CA LEU A 88 -8.31 5.45 -1.02
C LEU A 88 -8.74 6.29 -2.22
N SER A 89 -7.92 7.27 -2.57
CA SER A 89 -7.91 7.89 -3.89
C SER A 89 -6.61 7.52 -4.60
N ILE A 90 -6.69 7.29 -5.91
CA ILE A 90 -5.54 6.96 -6.76
C ILE A 90 -5.36 8.04 -7.82
N ALA A 91 -4.11 8.51 -8.00
CA ALA A 91 -3.70 9.35 -9.12
C ALA A 91 -2.85 8.53 -10.09
N PHE A 92 -3.19 8.54 -11.37
CA PHE A 92 -2.42 7.93 -12.44
C PHE A 92 -1.51 8.98 -13.07
N ILE A 93 -0.21 8.65 -13.20
CA ILE A 93 0.83 9.63 -13.49
C ILE A 93 1.71 9.14 -14.64
N LYS A 94 1.95 9.99 -15.62
CA LYS A 94 2.82 9.73 -16.78
C LYS A 94 4.30 9.77 -16.39
N ILE A 95 5.14 9.35 -17.32
CA ILE A 95 6.60 9.35 -17.14
C ILE A 95 7.16 10.75 -16.91
N ASP A 96 6.51 11.79 -17.42
CA ASP A 96 6.89 13.20 -17.24
C ASP A 96 6.42 13.78 -15.89
N GLY A 97 5.73 12.97 -15.07
CA GLY A 97 5.20 13.37 -13.78
C GLY A 97 3.79 13.96 -13.80
N ARG A 98 3.16 14.10 -14.97
CA ARG A 98 1.82 14.70 -15.09
C ARG A 98 0.74 13.74 -14.61
N ILE A 99 -0.13 14.21 -13.72
CA ILE A 99 -1.36 13.51 -13.31
C ILE A 99 -2.36 13.56 -14.48
N VAL A 100 -2.84 12.41 -14.91
CA VAL A 100 -3.80 12.30 -16.03
C VAL A 100 -5.18 11.85 -15.60
N GLN A 101 -5.30 11.33 -14.36
CA GLN A 101 -6.57 10.82 -13.84
C GLN A 101 -6.46 10.71 -12.32
N ILE A 102 -7.55 11.04 -11.62
CA ILE A 102 -7.70 10.81 -10.17
C ILE A 102 -9.05 10.13 -9.96
N GLU A 103 -9.07 9.06 -9.17
CA GLU A 103 -10.29 8.31 -8.83
C GLU A 103 -10.36 7.99 -7.34
N SER A 104 -11.58 7.94 -6.78
CA SER A 104 -11.83 7.38 -5.46
C SER A 104 -12.11 5.89 -5.55
N MET A 105 -11.55 5.11 -4.63
CA MET A 105 -11.65 3.66 -4.58
C MET A 105 -12.30 3.21 -3.26
N LYS A 106 -13.37 2.42 -3.36
CA LYS A 106 -14.12 1.95 -2.19
C LYS A 106 -13.45 0.74 -1.55
N PRO A 107 -13.36 0.69 -0.20
CA PRO A 107 -12.84 -0.47 0.50
C PRO A 107 -13.47 -1.79 0.03
N TYR A 108 -12.65 -2.83 -0.05
CA TYR A 108 -13.04 -4.19 -0.44
C TYR A 108 -13.66 -4.36 -1.83
N SER A 109 -13.74 -3.29 -2.66
CA SER A 109 -14.22 -3.45 -4.04
C SER A 109 -13.28 -4.34 -4.84
N LEU A 110 -13.87 -5.22 -5.66
CA LEU A 110 -13.17 -6.03 -6.64
C LEU A 110 -13.27 -5.42 -8.05
N ASP A 111 -13.93 -4.27 -8.17
CA ASP A 111 -13.96 -3.52 -9.42
C ASP A 111 -12.56 -3.07 -9.78
N SER A 112 -12.26 -3.13 -11.07
CA SER A 112 -10.96 -2.70 -11.58
C SER A 112 -11.00 -1.21 -11.93
N HIS A 113 -10.03 -0.47 -11.39
CA HIS A 113 -9.77 0.93 -11.73
C HIS A 113 -8.64 0.98 -12.75
N PHE A 114 -8.98 1.28 -14.01
CA PHE A 114 -8.02 1.32 -15.11
C PHE A 114 -7.56 2.75 -15.39
N SER A 115 -6.27 2.92 -15.66
CA SER A 115 -5.81 4.19 -16.24
C SER A 115 -6.36 4.34 -17.65
N HIS A 116 -6.86 5.54 -17.99
CA HIS A 116 -7.44 5.84 -19.31
C HIS A 116 -6.37 5.93 -20.42
N GLU A 117 -5.14 6.16 -20.05
CA GLU A 117 -3.99 6.17 -20.95
C GLU A 117 -2.79 5.46 -20.32
N LYS A 118 -1.72 5.25 -21.11
CA LYS A 118 -0.49 4.62 -20.60
C LYS A 118 0.18 5.56 -19.60
N VAL A 119 0.49 5.03 -18.43
CA VAL A 119 1.14 5.73 -17.32
C VAL A 119 2.27 4.89 -16.73
N LYS A 120 3.21 5.54 -16.07
CA LYS A 120 4.36 4.89 -15.46
C LYS A 120 4.20 4.72 -13.96
N TYR A 121 3.42 5.61 -13.33
CA TYR A 121 3.26 5.65 -11.88
C TYR A 121 1.79 5.69 -11.51
N ALA A 122 1.51 5.24 -10.28
CA ALA A 122 0.26 5.51 -9.60
C ALA A 122 0.57 5.91 -8.16
N LEU A 123 -0.17 6.87 -7.62
CA LEU A 123 -0.04 7.32 -6.24
C LEU A 123 -1.36 7.09 -5.51
N GLU A 124 -1.34 6.22 -4.50
CA GLU A 124 -2.46 6.00 -3.59
C GLU A 124 -2.31 6.86 -2.33
N MET A 125 -3.37 7.58 -1.98
CA MET A 125 -3.51 8.41 -0.79
C MET A 125 -4.83 8.10 -0.09
N ASN A 126 -5.04 8.60 1.13
CA ASN A 126 -6.36 8.56 1.76
C ASN A 126 -7.42 9.15 0.83
N ASP A 127 -8.64 8.62 0.87
CA ASP A 127 -9.74 9.14 0.03
C ASP A 127 -9.98 10.63 0.26
N GLY A 128 -10.15 11.38 -0.83
CA GLY A 128 -10.31 12.83 -0.82
C GLY A 128 -9.04 13.63 -0.56
N TRP A 129 -7.88 13.00 -0.37
CA TRP A 129 -6.63 13.71 -0.07
C TRP A 129 -6.26 14.72 -1.17
N PHE A 130 -6.34 14.35 -2.44
CA PHE A 130 -6.01 15.22 -3.58
C PHE A 130 -6.88 16.48 -3.57
N THR A 131 -8.19 16.32 -3.49
CA THR A 131 -9.14 17.45 -3.41
C THR A 131 -8.87 18.37 -2.23
N LYS A 132 -8.60 17.79 -1.05
CA LYS A 132 -8.30 18.55 0.17
C LYS A 132 -7.07 19.44 0.02
N HIS A 133 -6.08 19.01 -0.76
CA HIS A 133 -4.82 19.71 -0.95
C HIS A 133 -4.77 20.51 -2.27
N GLY A 134 -5.89 20.57 -3.01
CA GLY A 134 -5.99 21.31 -4.27
C GLY A 134 -5.17 20.69 -5.40
N VAL A 135 -4.93 19.38 -5.34
CA VAL A 135 -4.21 18.63 -6.38
C VAL A 135 -5.21 18.09 -7.41
N ASP A 136 -5.01 18.47 -8.67
CA ASP A 136 -5.93 18.14 -9.75
C ASP A 136 -5.22 17.44 -10.93
N VAL A 137 -6.04 16.94 -11.87
CA VAL A 137 -5.54 16.42 -13.16
C VAL A 137 -4.84 17.56 -13.91
N GLY A 138 -3.61 17.28 -14.36
CA GLY A 138 -2.72 18.25 -15.03
C GLY A 138 -1.55 18.69 -14.17
N ASP A 139 -1.64 18.54 -12.84
CA ASP A 139 -0.55 18.89 -11.93
C ASP A 139 0.65 17.97 -12.11
N LEU A 140 1.82 18.45 -11.64
CA LEU A 140 3.09 17.75 -11.80
C LEU A 140 3.57 17.16 -10.48
N VAL A 141 3.79 15.86 -10.48
CA VAL A 141 4.46 15.12 -9.41
C VAL A 141 5.95 15.04 -9.75
N ARG A 142 6.80 15.67 -8.95
CA ARG A 142 8.25 15.57 -9.06
C ARG A 142 8.74 14.32 -8.36
N ILE A 143 9.03 13.30 -9.15
CA ILE A 143 9.55 12.02 -8.68
C ILE A 143 11.07 12.01 -8.91
N PRO A 144 11.90 11.74 -7.87
CA PRO A 144 13.36 11.72 -8.03
C PRO A 144 13.82 10.75 -9.12
N LEU A 145 14.76 11.20 -9.97
CA LEU A 145 15.29 10.41 -11.09
C LEU A 145 15.92 9.08 -10.66
N THR A 146 16.45 9.00 -9.45
CA THR A 146 16.99 7.77 -8.84
C THR A 146 15.94 6.66 -8.73
N LEU A 147 14.65 7.00 -8.71
CA LEU A 147 13.54 6.05 -8.68
C LEU A 147 13.09 5.61 -10.06
N ASN A 148 13.55 6.26 -11.13
CA ASN A 148 13.13 5.99 -12.51
C ASN A 148 13.78 4.76 -13.16
N GLY A 149 14.30 3.81 -12.35
CA GLY A 149 14.72 2.49 -12.86
C GLY A 149 16.09 2.47 -13.53
N ARG A 150 17.02 3.37 -13.17
CA ARG A 150 18.44 3.05 -13.32
C ARG A 150 18.77 2.00 -12.26
N ARG A 151 18.87 0.73 -12.67
CA ARG A 151 19.77 -0.15 -11.96
C ARG A 151 21.13 0.51 -12.05
N GLU A 152 21.65 0.98 -10.93
CA GLU A 152 23.09 1.17 -10.84
C GLU A 152 23.66 -0.23 -11.01
N ASN A 153 24.20 -0.46 -12.21
CA ASN A 153 25.05 -1.61 -12.46
C ASN A 153 26.31 -1.39 -11.61
N GLU A 154 26.43 -2.15 -10.53
CA GLU A 154 27.69 -2.69 -10.03
C GLU A 154 27.42 -3.93 -9.22
#